data_f24685b116d81b1570eca81e6c531297
#
_entry.id   f24685b116d81b1570eca81e6c531297
#
_cell.length_a   1.000
_cell.length_b   1.000
_cell.length_c   1.000
_cell.angle_alpha   90.00
_cell.angle_beta   90.00
_cell.angle_gamma   90.00
#
_symmetry.space_group_name_H-M   'P 1'
#
loop_
_entity.id
_entity.type
_entity.pdbx_description
1 polymer ?
#
loop_
_entity_poly.entity_id
_entity_poly.type
_entity_poly.pdbx_seq_one_letter_code
_entity_poly.pdbx_strand_id
1 'polypeptide(L)'
;SSAASDVYKRQAVFPGSQGGPLMHVVAAKAVCFKEALEPEFKIYMQQVVKNAKVMCKTIMERGIDVVRGSTDNHIVLMDLRSHEVTGKDSEAALGKANITVNKNTVPNDPQSPFVTSGIRLGTAAITTRGFKEEQTKQLSNWICDVVLDLDNHERINKIKGEVEELCAAFPVYK
;
A
#
# COMPACT_ATOMS: atom_id res chain seq x y z
N SER A 1 -35.53 -7.06 16.69
CA SER A 1 -34.66 -7.67 17.71
C SER A 1 -33.33 -8.06 17.07
N SER A 2 -32.26 -8.19 17.83
CA SER A 2 -30.92 -8.56 17.34
C SER A 2 -30.91 -9.93 16.65
N ALA A 3 -31.72 -10.89 17.12
CA ALA A 3 -31.83 -12.23 16.54
C ALA A 3 -32.40 -12.23 15.12
N ALA A 4 -33.45 -11.45 14.85
CA ALA A 4 -34.02 -11.33 13.51
C ALA A 4 -33.04 -10.67 12.53
N SER A 5 -32.29 -9.67 12.99
CA SER A 5 -31.21 -9.03 12.20
C SER A 5 -30.09 -10.01 11.87
N ASP A 6 -29.71 -10.89 12.82
CA ASP A 6 -28.66 -11.89 12.62
C ASP A 6 -29.09 -12.96 11.59
N VAL A 7 -30.32 -13.44 11.70
CA VAL A 7 -30.87 -14.41 10.71
C VAL A 7 -30.89 -13.79 9.31
N TYR A 8 -31.35 -12.55 9.17
CA TYR A 8 -31.37 -11.85 7.89
C TYR A 8 -29.96 -11.70 7.29
N LYS A 9 -28.99 -11.30 8.10
CA LYS A 9 -27.59 -11.18 7.66
C LYS A 9 -27.02 -12.52 7.18
N ARG A 10 -27.28 -13.59 7.90
CA ARG A 10 -26.81 -14.94 7.53
C ARG A 10 -27.46 -15.42 6.24
N GLN A 11 -28.74 -15.16 6.02
CA GLN A 11 -29.44 -15.52 4.80
C GLN A 11 -28.99 -14.68 3.59
N ALA A 12 -28.61 -13.43 3.80
CA ALA A 12 -28.01 -12.60 2.75
C ALA A 12 -26.63 -13.15 2.30
N VAL A 13 -25.87 -13.76 3.21
CA VAL A 13 -24.62 -14.45 2.88
C VAL A 13 -24.92 -15.80 2.22
N PHE A 14 -25.74 -16.65 2.84
CA PHE A 14 -26.11 -17.96 2.32
C PHE A 14 -27.64 -18.19 2.52
N PRO A 15 -28.40 -18.48 1.44
CA PRO A 15 -27.96 -18.69 0.05
C PRO A 15 -27.91 -17.44 -0.83
N GLY A 16 -28.05 -16.22 -0.25
CA GLY A 16 -28.21 -14.99 -1.04
C GLY A 16 -27.05 -14.65 -1.97
N SER A 17 -25.79 -14.78 -1.48
CA SER A 17 -24.60 -14.43 -2.24
C SER A 17 -23.55 -15.53 -2.33
N GLN A 18 -23.62 -16.55 -1.48
CA GLN A 18 -22.71 -17.68 -1.45
C GLN A 18 -23.47 -19.01 -1.58
N GLY A 19 -22.74 -20.05 -2.04
CA GLY A 19 -23.21 -21.43 -2.17
C GLY A 19 -22.22 -22.41 -1.55
N GLY A 20 -21.95 -23.50 -2.25
CA GLY A 20 -20.95 -24.49 -1.82
C GLY A 20 -19.56 -23.88 -1.64
N PRO A 21 -18.79 -24.33 -0.64
CA PRO A 21 -17.46 -23.75 -0.37
C PRO A 21 -16.48 -24.07 -1.50
N LEU A 22 -15.68 -23.06 -1.85
CA LEU A 22 -14.59 -23.20 -2.83
C LEU A 22 -13.38 -23.88 -2.13
N MET A 23 -13.26 -25.20 -2.26
CA MET A 23 -12.28 -26.00 -1.52
C MET A 23 -10.82 -25.60 -1.84
N HIS A 24 -10.52 -25.18 -3.07
CA HIS A 24 -9.21 -24.65 -3.42
C HIS A 24 -8.86 -23.35 -2.66
N VAL A 25 -9.83 -22.48 -2.39
CA VAL A 25 -9.65 -21.29 -1.56
C VAL A 25 -9.45 -21.68 -0.09
N VAL A 26 -10.20 -22.67 0.40
CA VAL A 26 -10.03 -23.19 1.76
C VAL A 26 -8.64 -23.79 1.95
N ALA A 27 -8.16 -24.58 0.98
CA ALA A 27 -6.81 -25.13 0.98
C ALA A 27 -5.73 -24.03 0.94
N ALA A 28 -5.91 -23.01 0.10
CA ALA A 28 -5.00 -21.86 0.04
C ALA A 28 -4.91 -21.11 1.38
N LYS A 29 -6.04 -20.91 2.06
CA LYS A 29 -6.07 -20.31 3.41
C LYS A 29 -5.32 -21.18 4.43
N ALA A 30 -5.47 -22.50 4.37
CA ALA A 30 -4.78 -23.42 5.27
C ALA A 30 -3.26 -23.35 5.08
N VAL A 31 -2.78 -23.29 3.83
CA VAL A 31 -1.35 -23.08 3.52
C VAL A 31 -0.87 -21.73 4.07
N CYS A 32 -1.58 -20.66 3.78
CA CYS A 32 -1.24 -19.30 4.24
C CYS A 32 -1.13 -19.25 5.78
N PHE A 33 -2.08 -19.85 6.51
CA PHE A 33 -2.03 -19.88 7.98
C PHE A 33 -0.90 -20.76 8.51
N LYS A 34 -0.57 -21.86 7.83
CA LYS A 34 0.58 -22.68 8.18
C LYS A 34 1.88 -21.91 8.03
N GLU A 35 2.07 -21.22 6.89
CA GLU A 35 3.23 -20.36 6.65
C GLU A 35 3.34 -19.25 7.71
N ALA A 36 2.21 -18.66 8.14
CA ALA A 36 2.18 -17.64 9.17
C ALA A 36 2.57 -18.13 10.58
N LEU A 37 2.58 -19.44 10.81
CA LEU A 37 3.04 -20.05 12.07
C LEU A 37 4.55 -20.32 12.08
N GLU A 38 5.21 -20.26 10.92
CA GLU A 38 6.64 -20.55 10.82
C GLU A 38 7.48 -19.36 11.34
N PRO A 39 8.66 -19.63 11.93
CA PRO A 39 9.55 -18.57 12.43
C PRO A 39 9.94 -17.52 11.38
N GLU A 40 10.08 -17.93 10.13
CA GLU A 40 10.43 -17.11 8.98
C GLU A 40 9.38 -16.01 8.73
N PHE A 41 8.11 -16.29 9.00
CA PHE A 41 7.05 -15.28 8.87
C PHE A 41 7.24 -14.14 9.86
N LYS A 42 7.70 -14.42 11.08
CA LYS A 42 8.03 -13.38 12.07
C LYS A 42 9.17 -12.47 11.58
N ILE A 43 10.20 -13.05 10.98
CA ILE A 43 11.33 -12.30 10.40
C ILE A 43 10.84 -11.42 9.25
N TYR A 44 10.01 -12.00 8.37
CA TYR A 44 9.36 -11.28 7.27
C TYR A 44 8.55 -10.08 7.78
N MET A 45 7.67 -10.27 8.75
CA MET A 45 6.83 -9.21 9.30
C MET A 45 7.63 -8.11 10.01
N GLN A 46 8.74 -8.47 10.67
CA GLN A 46 9.66 -7.49 11.25
C GLN A 46 10.29 -6.61 10.15
N GLN A 47 10.69 -7.21 9.02
CA GLN A 47 11.21 -6.46 7.88
C GLN A 47 10.14 -5.58 7.24
N VAL A 48 8.88 -6.04 7.14
CA VAL A 48 7.75 -5.25 6.64
C VAL A 48 7.58 -3.96 7.45
N VAL A 49 7.57 -4.08 8.79
CA VAL A 49 7.42 -2.92 9.68
C VAL A 49 8.66 -2.01 9.62
N LYS A 50 9.86 -2.57 9.51
CA LYS A 50 11.11 -1.82 9.38
C LYS A 50 11.12 -1.00 8.09
N ASN A 51 10.72 -1.60 6.97
CA ASN A 51 10.55 -0.91 5.70
C ASN A 51 9.51 0.22 5.81
N ALA A 52 8.38 -0.02 6.48
CA ALA A 52 7.35 1.00 6.67
C ALA A 52 7.88 2.20 7.48
N LYS A 53 8.67 1.98 8.51
CA LYS A 53 9.30 3.05 9.29
C LYS A 53 10.32 3.85 8.47
N VAL A 54 11.12 3.19 7.64
CA VAL A 54 12.06 3.85 6.72
C VAL A 54 11.30 4.68 5.69
N MET A 55 10.26 4.13 5.08
CA MET A 55 9.41 4.84 4.13
C MET A 55 8.79 6.10 4.77
N CYS A 56 8.18 5.96 5.94
CA CYS A 56 7.58 7.05 6.70
C CYS A 56 8.61 8.17 6.99
N LYS A 57 9.77 7.79 7.51
CA LYS A 57 10.87 8.73 7.81
C LYS A 57 11.34 9.47 6.56
N THR A 58 11.58 8.74 5.46
CA THR A 58 12.05 9.33 4.21
C THR A 58 11.05 10.33 3.63
N ILE A 59 9.76 10.00 3.65
CA ILE A 59 8.68 10.88 3.17
C ILE A 59 8.64 12.18 3.98
N MET A 60 8.74 12.09 5.31
CA MET A 60 8.76 13.28 6.18
C MET A 60 10.05 14.11 6.00
N GLU A 61 11.19 13.48 5.81
CA GLU A 61 12.45 14.19 5.49
C GLU A 61 12.37 14.95 4.16
N ARG A 62 11.50 14.53 3.25
CA ARG A 62 11.20 15.21 1.99
C ARG A 62 10.12 16.30 2.12
N GLY A 63 9.65 16.57 3.34
CA GLY A 63 8.69 17.62 3.64
C GLY A 63 7.23 17.27 3.39
N ILE A 64 6.90 16.00 3.17
CA ILE A 64 5.52 15.55 3.01
C ILE A 64 5.03 14.96 4.33
N ASP A 65 3.84 15.37 4.74
CA ASP A 65 3.25 14.92 5.99
C ASP A 65 2.81 13.45 5.93
N VAL A 66 3.00 12.75 7.02
CA VAL A 66 2.45 11.40 7.24
C VAL A 66 1.47 11.46 8.41
N VAL A 67 0.28 10.91 8.21
CA VAL A 67 -0.74 10.87 9.27
C VAL A 67 -0.15 10.23 10.53
N ARG A 68 -0.26 10.92 11.67
CA ARG A 68 0.34 10.59 12.99
C ARG A 68 1.88 10.66 13.06
N GLY A 69 2.58 11.04 11.99
CA GLY A 69 4.05 11.15 11.95
C GLY A 69 4.83 9.84 12.09
N SER A 70 4.14 8.69 12.15
CA SER A 70 4.77 7.37 12.30
C SER A 70 3.82 6.25 11.92
N THR A 71 4.37 5.03 11.82
CA THR A 71 3.59 3.81 11.63
C THR A 71 4.18 2.64 12.43
N ASP A 72 3.29 1.80 12.99
CA ASP A 72 3.62 0.57 13.69
C ASP A 72 3.20 -0.69 12.93
N ASN A 73 2.70 -0.52 11.70
CA ASN A 73 2.26 -1.60 10.83
C ASN A 73 2.87 -1.48 9.43
N HIS A 74 2.28 -2.11 8.43
CA HIS A 74 2.74 -2.14 7.05
C HIS A 74 2.24 -0.98 6.18
N ILE A 75 1.46 -0.05 6.74
CA ILE A 75 0.80 1.03 5.98
C ILE A 75 1.42 2.37 6.36
N VAL A 76 1.68 3.20 5.35
CA VAL A 76 2.01 4.62 5.48
C VAL A 76 0.92 5.42 4.76
N LEU A 77 0.29 6.34 5.46
CA LEU A 77 -0.71 7.25 4.90
C LEU A 77 -0.11 8.64 4.77
N MET A 78 0.19 9.04 3.53
CA MET A 78 0.67 10.38 3.21
C MET A 78 -0.49 11.37 3.23
N ASP A 79 -0.26 12.54 3.81
CA ASP A 79 -1.17 13.68 3.79
C ASP A 79 -0.62 14.73 2.82
N LEU A 80 -1.37 15.01 1.77
CA LEU A 80 -0.95 15.86 0.66
C LEU A 80 -1.51 17.29 0.75
N ARG A 81 -2.26 17.60 1.80
CA ARG A 81 -2.94 18.91 1.93
C ARG A 81 -1.98 20.10 1.94
N SER A 82 -0.79 19.94 2.52
CA SER A 82 0.24 20.99 2.56
C SER A 82 0.87 21.30 1.19
N HIS A 83 0.68 20.42 0.20
CA HIS A 83 1.23 20.57 -1.15
C HIS A 83 0.19 20.90 -2.21
N GLU A 84 -1.08 21.07 -1.82
CA GLU A 84 -2.20 21.38 -2.72
C GLU A 84 -2.40 20.35 -3.84
N VAL A 85 -1.94 19.11 -3.64
CA VAL A 85 -2.12 17.98 -4.58
C VAL A 85 -3.21 17.04 -4.09
N THR A 86 -3.93 16.42 -5.02
CA THR A 86 -4.98 15.46 -4.66
C THR A 86 -4.45 14.02 -4.66
N GLY A 87 -5.09 13.18 -3.86
CA GLY A 87 -4.80 11.74 -3.89
C GLY A 87 -5.05 11.12 -5.26
N LYS A 88 -6.10 11.59 -5.96
CA LYS A 88 -6.45 11.13 -7.33
C LYS A 88 -5.34 11.42 -8.33
N ASP A 89 -4.82 12.64 -8.35
CA ASP A 89 -3.80 13.05 -9.33
C ASP A 89 -2.46 12.37 -9.01
N SER A 90 -2.12 12.25 -7.72
CA SER A 90 -0.93 11.52 -7.26
C SER A 90 -0.99 10.04 -7.60
N GLU A 91 -2.14 9.37 -7.41
CA GLU A 91 -2.35 7.97 -7.81
C GLU A 91 -2.16 7.79 -9.32
N ALA A 92 -2.70 8.70 -10.13
CA ALA A 92 -2.58 8.66 -11.59
C ALA A 92 -1.12 8.87 -12.05
N ALA A 93 -0.40 9.83 -11.47
CA ALA A 93 0.98 10.13 -11.82
C ALA A 93 1.94 8.98 -11.41
N LEU A 94 1.79 8.46 -10.19
CA LEU A 94 2.55 7.30 -9.70
C LEU A 94 2.28 6.04 -10.52
N GLY A 95 1.03 5.83 -10.96
CA GLY A 95 0.68 4.75 -11.88
C GLY A 95 1.46 4.81 -13.21
N LYS A 96 1.68 6.02 -13.76
CA LYS A 96 2.52 6.20 -14.97
C LYS A 96 3.99 5.84 -14.72
N ALA A 97 4.47 5.98 -13.49
CA ALA A 97 5.81 5.56 -13.07
C ALA A 97 5.91 4.08 -12.66
N ASN A 98 4.86 3.26 -12.91
CA ASN A 98 4.78 1.87 -12.47
C ASN A 98 4.84 1.68 -10.93
N ILE A 99 4.43 2.69 -10.18
CA ILE A 99 4.30 2.64 -8.73
C ILE A 99 2.82 2.60 -8.36
N THR A 100 2.35 1.43 -7.91
CA THR A 100 0.94 1.24 -7.54
C THR A 100 0.69 1.70 -6.12
N VAL A 101 -0.23 2.65 -5.98
CA VAL A 101 -0.71 3.18 -4.70
C VAL A 101 -2.24 3.27 -4.71
N ASN A 102 -2.84 3.61 -3.58
CA ASN A 102 -4.26 3.91 -3.52
C ASN A 102 -4.48 5.33 -2.99
N LYS A 103 -5.31 6.12 -3.67
CA LYS A 103 -5.84 7.34 -3.06
C LYS A 103 -6.62 6.99 -1.80
N ASN A 104 -6.50 7.81 -0.78
CA ASN A 104 -7.11 7.55 0.52
C ASN A 104 -7.47 8.85 1.22
N THR A 105 -8.64 8.89 1.88
CA THR A 105 -9.00 10.03 2.71
C THR A 105 -8.06 10.14 3.91
N VAL A 106 -7.78 11.37 4.32
CA VAL A 106 -7.06 11.68 5.56
C VAL A 106 -8.06 12.11 6.65
N PRO A 107 -7.70 12.09 7.93
CA PRO A 107 -8.57 12.60 8.98
C PRO A 107 -9.02 14.04 8.71
N ASN A 108 -10.33 14.30 8.79
CA ASN A 108 -10.95 15.59 8.44
C ASN A 108 -10.64 16.05 7.01
N ASP A 109 -10.65 15.14 6.06
CA ASP A 109 -10.37 15.41 4.65
C ASP A 109 -11.38 16.42 4.09
N PRO A 110 -10.92 17.55 3.50
CA PRO A 110 -11.81 18.51 2.87
C PRO A 110 -12.33 18.05 1.50
N GLN A 111 -11.71 17.05 0.90
CA GLN A 111 -12.05 16.53 -0.42
C GLN A 111 -13.10 15.41 -0.33
N SER A 112 -13.81 15.20 -1.45
CA SER A 112 -14.72 14.08 -1.56
C SER A 112 -13.97 12.73 -1.54
N PRO A 113 -14.63 11.60 -1.17
CA PRO A 113 -14.02 10.27 -1.23
C PRO A 113 -13.53 9.83 -2.61
N PHE A 114 -13.98 10.48 -3.68
CA PHE A 114 -13.55 10.20 -5.06
C PHE A 114 -12.27 10.92 -5.47
N VAL A 115 -11.90 11.98 -4.75
CA VAL A 115 -10.72 12.83 -4.98
C VAL A 115 -9.65 12.55 -3.94
N THR A 116 -9.98 12.68 -2.66
CA THR A 116 -9.14 12.50 -1.47
C THR A 116 -7.94 13.46 -1.39
N SER A 117 -7.41 13.66 -0.19
CA SER A 117 -6.20 14.46 0.04
C SER A 117 -5.01 13.64 0.49
N GLY A 118 -5.06 12.33 0.33
CA GLY A 118 -3.94 11.46 0.70
C GLY A 118 -3.78 10.26 -0.21
N ILE A 119 -2.66 9.58 -0.04
CA ILE A 119 -2.37 8.29 -0.66
C ILE A 119 -1.89 7.29 0.39
N ARG A 120 -2.30 6.04 0.21
CA ARG A 120 -1.92 4.92 1.07
C ARG A 120 -0.88 4.07 0.39
N LEU A 121 0.23 3.86 1.08
CA LEU A 121 1.35 3.04 0.68
C LEU A 121 1.42 1.79 1.57
N GLY A 122 1.83 0.66 1.01
CA GLY A 122 2.02 -0.59 1.76
C GLY A 122 3.38 -1.19 1.48
N THR A 123 4.02 -1.74 2.50
CA THR A 123 5.38 -2.30 2.39
C THR A 123 5.43 -3.83 2.30
N ALA A 124 4.30 -4.53 2.45
CA ALA A 124 4.29 -6.00 2.39
C ALA A 124 4.75 -6.52 1.02
N ALA A 125 4.20 -5.99 -0.09
CA ALA A 125 4.54 -6.44 -1.44
C ALA A 125 6.02 -6.23 -1.79
N ILE A 126 6.58 -5.08 -1.46
CA ILE A 126 8.00 -4.79 -1.72
C ILE A 126 8.93 -5.65 -0.85
N THR A 127 8.52 -5.95 0.39
CA THR A 127 9.27 -6.87 1.27
C THR A 127 9.23 -8.30 0.74
N THR A 128 8.10 -8.75 0.19
CA THR A 128 7.99 -10.05 -0.49
C THR A 128 8.93 -10.15 -1.69
N ARG A 129 9.16 -9.06 -2.42
CA ARG A 129 10.19 -9.00 -3.47
C ARG A 129 11.61 -9.14 -2.94
N GLY A 130 11.84 -8.86 -1.67
CA GLY A 130 13.16 -8.86 -1.04
C GLY A 130 13.73 -7.46 -0.80
N PHE A 131 12.93 -6.39 -0.97
CA PHE A 131 13.37 -5.04 -0.64
C PHE A 131 13.65 -4.93 0.86
N LYS A 132 14.74 -4.27 1.16
CA LYS A 132 15.13 -3.86 2.51
C LYS A 132 15.12 -2.33 2.59
N GLU A 133 15.75 -1.80 3.61
CA GLU A 133 15.71 -0.38 3.94
C GLU A 133 16.22 0.52 2.82
N GLU A 134 17.29 0.08 2.14
CA GLU A 134 17.92 0.87 1.08
C GLU A 134 17.01 1.02 -0.14
N GLN A 135 16.47 -0.09 -0.67
CA GLN A 135 15.54 -0.08 -1.78
C GLN A 135 14.24 0.64 -1.42
N THR A 136 13.80 0.48 -0.17
CA THR A 136 12.60 1.18 0.33
C THR A 136 12.83 2.68 0.40
N LYS A 137 14.00 3.13 0.84
CA LYS A 137 14.36 4.56 0.85
C LYS A 137 14.41 5.12 -0.57
N GLN A 138 14.98 4.39 -1.51
CA GLN A 138 15.03 4.77 -2.92
C GLN A 138 13.62 4.91 -3.50
N LEU A 139 12.77 3.91 -3.33
CA LEU A 139 11.37 3.94 -3.75
C LEU A 139 10.62 5.13 -3.13
N SER A 140 10.84 5.41 -1.85
CA SER A 140 10.20 6.54 -1.16
C SER A 140 10.61 7.89 -1.74
N ASN A 141 11.88 8.04 -2.13
CA ASN A 141 12.34 9.24 -2.83
C ASN A 141 11.67 9.42 -4.19
N TRP A 142 11.56 8.35 -4.99
CA TRP A 142 10.85 8.40 -6.27
C TRP A 142 9.37 8.78 -6.11
N ILE A 143 8.71 8.21 -5.08
CA ILE A 143 7.32 8.59 -4.75
C ILE A 143 7.22 10.09 -4.47
N CYS A 144 8.12 10.63 -3.63
CA CYS A 144 8.14 12.06 -3.34
C CYS A 144 8.45 12.90 -4.58
N ASP A 145 9.39 12.48 -5.42
CA ASP A 145 9.74 13.18 -6.66
C ASP A 145 8.56 13.30 -7.63
N VAL A 146 7.74 12.24 -7.74
CA VAL A 146 6.52 12.27 -8.57
C VAL A 146 5.44 13.13 -7.94
N VAL A 147 5.20 12.99 -6.63
CA VAL A 147 4.13 13.70 -5.93
C VAL A 147 4.37 15.21 -5.87
N LEU A 148 5.63 15.64 -5.73
CA LEU A 148 6.00 17.06 -5.67
C LEU A 148 6.03 17.75 -7.04
N ASP A 149 5.93 16.99 -8.14
CA ASP A 149 6.01 17.55 -9.51
C ASP A 149 5.23 16.62 -10.48
N LEU A 150 3.89 16.64 -10.35
CA LEU A 150 2.98 15.73 -11.05
C LEU A 150 3.00 15.86 -12.58
N ASP A 151 3.37 17.02 -13.09
CA ASP A 151 3.34 17.35 -14.52
C ASP A 151 4.69 17.10 -15.22
N ASN A 152 5.71 16.70 -14.48
CA ASN A 152 7.04 16.43 -15.03
C ASN A 152 7.10 15.05 -15.68
N HIS A 153 6.59 14.96 -16.89
CA HIS A 153 6.52 13.71 -17.63
C HIS A 153 7.90 13.10 -17.92
N GLU A 154 8.94 13.93 -18.09
CA GLU A 154 10.31 13.45 -18.31
C GLU A 154 10.82 12.73 -17.05
N ARG A 155 10.67 13.34 -15.87
CA ARG A 155 11.04 12.73 -14.59
C ARG A 155 10.25 11.45 -14.33
N ILE A 156 8.93 11.46 -14.56
CA ILE A 156 8.06 10.30 -14.38
C ILE A 156 8.53 9.13 -15.26
N ASN A 157 8.85 9.38 -16.53
CA ASN A 157 9.35 8.37 -17.44
C ASN A 157 10.74 7.84 -17.03
N LYS A 158 11.62 8.70 -16.53
CA LYS A 158 12.92 8.29 -15.98
C LYS A 158 12.72 7.36 -14.78
N ILE A 159 11.90 7.78 -13.81
CA ILE A 159 11.59 6.98 -12.62
C ILE A 159 10.97 5.64 -13.01
N LYS A 160 10.09 5.61 -14.01
CA LYS A 160 9.53 4.37 -14.54
C LYS A 160 10.60 3.37 -14.94
N GLY A 161 11.60 3.80 -15.70
CA GLY A 161 12.74 2.95 -16.10
C GLY A 161 13.54 2.45 -14.90
N GLU A 162 13.83 3.33 -13.95
CA GLU A 162 14.54 2.98 -12.71
C GLU A 162 13.76 1.98 -11.84
N VAL A 163 12.43 2.11 -11.77
CA VAL A 163 11.52 1.15 -11.08
C VAL A 163 11.54 -0.20 -11.77
N GLU A 164 11.48 -0.23 -13.10
CA GLU A 164 11.53 -1.47 -13.88
C GLU A 164 12.87 -2.20 -13.67
N GLU A 165 13.99 -1.47 -13.70
CA GLU A 165 15.32 -2.02 -13.46
C GLU A 165 15.44 -2.58 -12.02
N LEU A 166 15.01 -1.81 -11.02
CA LEU A 166 15.01 -2.28 -9.63
C LEU A 166 14.13 -3.52 -9.45
N CYS A 167 12.94 -3.53 -10.04
CA CYS A 167 12.05 -4.68 -9.97
C CYS A 167 12.60 -5.94 -10.67
N ALA A 168 13.37 -5.78 -11.75
CA ALA A 168 14.04 -6.87 -12.43
C ALA A 168 15.14 -7.51 -11.57
N ALA A 169 15.85 -6.70 -10.78
CA ALA A 169 16.84 -7.19 -9.80
C ALA A 169 16.20 -7.95 -8.62
N PHE A 170 14.91 -7.73 -8.35
CA PHE A 170 14.16 -8.34 -7.24
C PHE A 170 12.88 -9.02 -7.76
N PRO A 171 12.96 -10.11 -8.53
CA PRO A 171 11.79 -10.80 -9.07
C PRO A 171 11.00 -11.48 -7.93
N VAL A 172 9.65 -11.45 -8.05
CA VAL A 172 8.76 -12.11 -7.05
C VAL A 172 8.84 -13.63 -7.18
N TYR A 173 8.88 -14.12 -8.42
CA TYR A 173 9.00 -15.54 -8.72
C TYR A 173 10.43 -15.83 -9.21
N LYS A 174 11.05 -16.80 -8.57
CA LYS A 174 12.39 -17.28 -8.92
C LYS A 174 12.31 -18.60 -9.68
#